data_eaf78629836d746649577423330b39a8
#
_entry.id   eaf78629836d746649577423330b39a8
#
_cell.length_a   1.000
_cell.length_b   1.000
_cell.length_c   1.000
_cell.angle_alpha   90.00
_cell.angle_beta   90.00
_cell.angle_gamma   90.00
#
_symmetry.space_group_name_H-M   'P 1'
#
loop_
_entity.id
_entity.type
_entity.pdbx_description
1 polymer ?
#
loop_
_entity_poly.entity_id
_entity_poly.type
_entity_poly.pdbx_seq_one_letter_code
_entity_poly.pdbx_strand_id
1 'polypeptide(L)'
;MLREVTDEVVEAFGVLLPQLSSSAPPADRAVLEGVVGSDAVTLLVARSDGKISGTLTLVMFPIPTGLRAWIEDVIVDEAARGQGVGQILTVEALRLAEQAGARTVDLTSRPSREAAGRLYERVGFQSRSTRLYRYAFADHQPGD
;
A
#
# COMPACT_ATOMS: atom_id res chain seq x y z
N MET A 1 0.38 12.67 -0.44
CA MET A 1 0.40 12.02 -1.77
C MET A 1 1.64 12.45 -2.54
N LEU A 2 2.42 11.49 -3.00
CA LEU A 2 3.60 11.79 -3.81
C LEU A 2 3.20 12.24 -5.22
N ARG A 3 3.82 13.31 -5.68
CA ARG A 3 3.63 13.84 -7.04
C ARG A 3 4.90 13.75 -7.86
N GLU A 4 6.04 13.55 -7.22
CA GLU A 4 7.33 13.40 -7.89
C GLU A 4 8.22 12.46 -7.10
N VAL A 5 9.21 11.90 -7.78
CA VAL A 5 10.17 10.98 -7.17
C VAL A 5 11.50 11.72 -6.97
N THR A 6 11.84 11.96 -5.71
CA THR A 6 13.09 12.61 -5.32
C THR A 6 14.09 11.55 -4.88
N ASP A 7 15.34 11.95 -4.69
CA ASP A 7 16.36 11.04 -4.15
C ASP A 7 15.97 10.52 -2.77
N GLU A 8 15.34 11.36 -1.94
CA GLU A 8 14.84 10.95 -0.63
C GLU A 8 13.84 9.81 -0.76
N VAL A 9 12.94 9.90 -1.74
CA VAL A 9 11.93 8.85 -1.97
C VAL A 9 12.59 7.55 -2.40
N VAL A 10 13.57 7.62 -3.32
CA VAL A 10 14.28 6.42 -3.77
C VAL A 10 14.98 5.74 -2.60
N GLU A 11 15.67 6.50 -1.76
CA GLU A 11 16.34 5.97 -0.59
C GLU A 11 15.35 5.35 0.41
N ALA A 12 14.23 6.03 0.66
CA ALA A 12 13.23 5.55 1.60
C ALA A 12 12.65 4.20 1.15
N PHE A 13 12.33 4.06 -0.13
CA PHE A 13 11.80 2.80 -0.64
C PHE A 13 12.84 1.69 -0.63
N GLY A 14 14.13 2.03 -0.75
CA GLY A 14 15.21 1.08 -0.59
C GLY A 14 15.27 0.48 0.82
N VAL A 15 14.82 1.22 1.82
CA VAL A 15 14.73 0.74 3.21
C VAL A 15 13.41 0.02 3.47
N LEU A 16 12.31 0.55 2.95
CA LEU A 16 10.97 0.05 3.26
C LEU A 16 10.64 -1.27 2.56
N LEU A 17 10.94 -1.39 1.27
CA LEU A 17 10.52 -2.56 0.50
C LEU A 17 11.04 -3.88 1.06
N PRO A 18 12.31 -4.00 1.50
CA PRO A 18 12.77 -5.24 2.10
C PRO A 18 12.03 -5.62 3.38
N GLN A 19 11.41 -4.66 4.06
CA GLN A 19 10.63 -4.94 5.27
C GLN A 19 9.27 -5.55 4.95
N LEU A 20 8.78 -5.37 3.72
CA LEU A 20 7.55 -6.01 3.27
C LEU A 20 7.82 -7.44 2.81
N SER A 21 8.83 -7.61 1.96
CA SER A 21 9.20 -8.91 1.41
C SER A 21 10.68 -8.90 1.06
N SER A 22 11.41 -9.89 1.56
CA SER A 22 12.84 -10.03 1.25
C SER A 22 13.08 -10.44 -0.20
N SER A 23 12.05 -10.97 -0.88
CA SER A 23 12.14 -11.40 -2.28
C SER A 23 11.61 -10.35 -3.25
N ALA A 24 11.12 -9.22 -2.75
CA ALA A 24 10.62 -8.15 -3.63
C ALA A 24 11.79 -7.58 -4.44
N PRO A 25 11.60 -7.38 -5.76
CA PRO A 25 12.64 -6.72 -6.55
C PRO A 25 12.81 -5.28 -6.08
N PRO A 26 14.01 -4.72 -6.17
CA PRO A 26 14.20 -3.32 -5.81
C PRO A 26 13.42 -2.41 -6.76
N ALA A 27 12.86 -1.35 -6.23
CA ALA A 27 12.18 -0.33 -7.02
C ALA A 27 13.12 0.84 -7.22
N ASP A 28 13.69 0.93 -8.42
CA ASP A 28 14.56 2.05 -8.76
C ASP A 28 13.70 3.29 -9.09
N ARG A 29 14.38 4.39 -9.42
CA ARG A 29 13.71 5.64 -9.74
C ARG A 29 12.71 5.47 -10.88
N ALA A 30 13.08 4.73 -11.94
CA ALA A 30 12.20 4.57 -13.10
C ALA A 30 10.92 3.81 -12.73
N VAL A 31 11.02 2.79 -11.90
CA VAL A 31 9.86 2.04 -11.41
C VAL A 31 8.94 2.97 -10.60
N LEU A 32 9.52 3.73 -9.68
CA LEU A 32 8.74 4.64 -8.84
C LEU A 32 8.10 5.77 -9.66
N GLU A 33 8.80 6.29 -10.66
CA GLU A 33 8.22 7.30 -11.54
C GLU A 33 7.04 6.76 -12.33
N GLY A 34 7.11 5.50 -12.76
CA GLY A 34 5.99 4.83 -13.42
C GLY A 34 4.78 4.68 -12.50
N VAL A 35 5.02 4.38 -11.24
CA VAL A 35 3.94 4.26 -10.25
C VAL A 35 3.31 5.63 -10.00
N VAL A 36 4.12 6.63 -9.69
CA VAL A 36 3.63 7.99 -9.39
C VAL A 36 2.94 8.61 -10.59
N GLY A 37 3.40 8.30 -11.80
CA GLY A 37 2.82 8.83 -13.03
C GLY A 37 1.54 8.14 -13.49
N SER A 38 1.13 7.04 -12.85
CA SER A 38 -0.09 6.33 -13.26
C SER A 38 -1.33 7.01 -12.68
N ASP A 39 -2.31 7.27 -13.53
CA ASP A 39 -3.57 7.88 -13.10
C ASP A 39 -4.38 6.96 -12.18
N ALA A 40 -4.16 5.65 -12.25
CA ALA A 40 -4.85 4.67 -11.42
C ALA A 40 -4.27 4.57 -10.02
N VAL A 41 -3.08 5.11 -9.80
CA VAL A 41 -2.33 4.88 -8.56
C VAL A 41 -2.14 6.19 -7.81
N THR A 42 -2.38 6.13 -6.50
CA THR A 42 -2.01 7.20 -5.57
C THR A 42 -1.03 6.60 -4.57
N LEU A 43 0.18 7.10 -4.58
CA LEU A 43 1.21 6.64 -3.66
C LEU A 43 1.28 7.59 -2.48
N LEU A 44 0.95 7.08 -1.30
CA LEU A 44 0.98 7.86 -0.07
C LEU A 44 2.27 7.57 0.69
N VAL A 45 2.85 8.59 1.28
CA VAL A 45 3.95 8.43 2.23
C VAL A 45 3.61 9.17 3.51
N ALA A 46 4.07 8.64 4.63
CA ALA A 46 3.98 9.29 5.93
C ALA A 46 5.36 9.71 6.38
N ARG A 47 5.44 10.85 7.04
CA ARG A 47 6.70 11.35 7.58
C ARG A 47 6.62 11.38 9.10
N SER A 48 7.71 10.99 9.73
CA SER A 48 7.90 11.09 11.17
C SER A 48 9.24 11.79 11.39
N ASP A 49 9.22 12.90 12.12
CA ASP A 49 10.43 13.69 12.37
C ASP A 49 11.19 14.07 11.09
N GLY A 50 10.42 14.41 10.04
CA GLY A 50 10.98 14.85 8.76
C GLY A 50 11.43 13.74 7.83
N LYS A 51 11.35 12.48 8.26
CA LYS A 51 11.77 11.32 7.44
C LYS A 51 10.55 10.50 7.02
N ILE A 52 10.63 9.91 5.83
CA ILE A 52 9.60 9.00 5.36
C ILE A 52 9.63 7.75 6.23
N SER A 53 8.54 7.47 6.92
CA SER A 53 8.42 6.36 7.87
C SER A 53 7.42 5.31 7.44
N GLY A 54 6.67 5.55 6.37
CA GLY A 54 5.72 4.57 5.89
C GLY A 54 5.18 4.93 4.53
N THR A 55 4.56 3.95 3.88
CA THR A 55 3.96 4.14 2.56
C THR A 55 2.74 3.24 2.41
N LEU A 56 1.85 3.64 1.52
CA LEU A 56 0.67 2.89 1.14
C LEU A 56 0.37 3.18 -0.33
N THR A 57 0.08 2.14 -1.10
CA THR A 57 -0.30 2.29 -2.50
C THR A 57 -1.79 2.09 -2.62
N LEU A 58 -2.50 3.12 -3.10
CA LEU A 58 -3.94 3.06 -3.37
C LEU A 58 -4.13 2.96 -4.87
N VAL A 59 -4.85 1.93 -5.30
CA VAL A 59 -5.15 1.71 -6.72
C VAL A 59 -6.64 1.84 -6.93
N MET A 60 -7.06 2.63 -7.91
CA MET A 60 -8.48 2.79 -8.24
C MET A 60 -8.69 2.51 -9.71
N PHE A 61 -9.73 1.73 -10.01
CA PHE A 61 -10.02 1.35 -11.39
C PHE A 61 -11.51 1.18 -11.61
N PRO A 62 -12.03 1.61 -12.77
CA PRO A 62 -13.44 1.42 -13.09
C PRO A 62 -13.68 0.03 -13.65
N ILE A 63 -14.79 -0.57 -13.23
CA ILE A 63 -15.31 -1.81 -13.80
C ILE A 63 -16.81 -1.59 -14.03
N PRO A 64 -17.49 -2.49 -14.78
CA PRO A 64 -18.92 -2.25 -15.08
C PRO A 64 -19.81 -2.03 -13.87
N THR A 65 -19.43 -2.56 -12.70
CA THR A 65 -20.22 -2.40 -11.48
C THR A 65 -19.85 -1.17 -10.66
N GLY A 66 -18.88 -0.37 -11.12
CA GLY A 66 -18.51 0.87 -10.47
C GLY A 66 -17.01 1.00 -10.25
N LEU A 67 -16.61 2.09 -9.64
CA LEU A 67 -15.21 2.32 -9.31
C LEU A 67 -14.82 1.47 -8.09
N ARG A 68 -13.72 0.74 -8.21
CA ARG A 68 -13.17 -0.06 -7.12
C ARG A 68 -11.81 0.46 -6.71
N ALA A 69 -11.48 0.26 -5.45
CA ALA A 69 -10.19 0.63 -4.92
C ALA A 69 -9.55 -0.56 -4.21
N TRP A 70 -8.22 -0.64 -4.30
CA TRP A 70 -7.39 -1.62 -3.62
C TRP A 70 -6.25 -0.92 -2.91
N ILE A 71 -5.93 -1.43 -1.74
CA ILE A 71 -4.74 -0.99 -1.01
C ILE A 71 -3.68 -2.07 -1.14
N GLU A 72 -2.48 -1.66 -1.56
CA GLU A 72 -1.33 -2.54 -1.74
C GLU A 72 -0.13 -1.99 -1.00
N ASP A 73 0.79 -2.87 -0.67
CA ASP A 73 2.13 -2.53 -0.17
C ASP A 73 2.11 -1.51 0.97
N VAL A 74 1.34 -1.79 2.02
CA VAL A 74 1.36 -0.96 3.23
C VAL A 74 2.60 -1.33 4.03
N ILE A 75 3.51 -0.39 4.19
CA ILE A 75 4.76 -0.61 4.91
C ILE A 75 4.96 0.51 5.91
N VAL A 76 5.23 0.14 7.17
CA VAL A 76 5.64 1.07 8.21
C VAL A 76 7.03 0.65 8.65
N ASP A 77 7.96 1.60 8.61
CA ASP A 77 9.33 1.35 9.06
C ASP A 77 9.32 0.81 10.49
N GLU A 78 10.13 -0.21 10.74
CA GLU A 78 10.21 -0.81 12.07
C GLU A 78 10.48 0.24 13.15
N ALA A 79 11.29 1.25 12.85
CA ALA A 79 11.62 2.31 13.78
C ALA A 79 10.41 3.19 14.12
N ALA A 80 9.34 3.16 13.32
CA ALA A 80 8.16 3.99 13.52
C ALA A 80 6.93 3.17 13.93
N ARG A 81 7.07 1.87 14.15
CA ARG A 81 5.93 1.03 14.53
C ARG A 81 5.40 1.42 15.91
N GLY A 82 4.08 1.27 16.08
CA GLY A 82 3.44 1.63 17.34
C GLY A 82 3.09 3.10 17.46
N GLN A 83 3.34 3.90 16.42
CA GLN A 83 3.08 5.35 16.43
C GLN A 83 1.85 5.75 15.61
N GLY A 84 1.07 4.77 15.14
CA GLY A 84 -0.16 5.04 14.39
C GLY A 84 0.05 5.40 12.93
N VAL A 85 1.23 5.19 12.38
CA VAL A 85 1.54 5.54 10.98
C VAL A 85 0.65 4.77 10.00
N GLY A 86 0.50 3.46 10.22
CA GLY A 86 -0.35 2.63 9.36
C GLY A 86 -1.81 3.06 9.38
N GLN A 87 -2.31 3.45 10.53
CA GLN A 87 -3.68 3.93 10.67
C GLN A 87 -3.88 5.25 9.92
N ILE A 88 -2.96 6.18 10.06
CA ILE A 88 -3.04 7.48 9.36
C ILE A 88 -3.05 7.27 7.85
N LEU A 89 -2.15 6.42 7.35
CA LEU A 89 -2.10 6.10 5.92
C LEU A 89 -3.41 5.47 5.44
N THR A 90 -3.94 4.52 6.19
CA THR A 90 -5.15 3.80 5.82
C THR A 90 -6.36 4.72 5.83
N VAL A 91 -6.51 5.56 6.84
CA VAL A 91 -7.61 6.52 6.92
C VAL A 91 -7.57 7.50 5.75
N GLU A 92 -6.39 7.99 5.40
CA GLU A 92 -6.25 8.90 4.26
C GLU A 92 -6.59 8.21 2.95
N ALA A 93 -6.19 6.95 2.77
CA ALA A 93 -6.54 6.18 1.58
C ALA A 93 -8.06 6.03 1.46
N LEU A 94 -8.75 5.73 2.56
CA LEU A 94 -10.21 5.64 2.56
C LEU A 94 -10.87 6.96 2.20
N ARG A 95 -10.35 8.06 2.73
CA ARG A 95 -10.86 9.39 2.42
C ARG A 95 -10.74 9.69 0.92
N LEU A 96 -9.58 9.40 0.34
CA LEU A 96 -9.35 9.63 -1.09
C LEU A 96 -10.24 8.74 -1.95
N ALA A 97 -10.41 7.48 -1.57
CA ALA A 97 -11.25 6.55 -2.31
C ALA A 97 -12.73 6.98 -2.28
N GLU A 98 -13.22 7.39 -1.11
CA GLU A 98 -14.59 7.88 -0.97
C GLU A 98 -14.80 9.15 -1.81
N GLN A 99 -13.85 10.07 -1.75
CA GLN A 99 -13.91 11.32 -2.51
C GLN A 99 -13.96 11.05 -4.02
N ALA A 100 -13.26 10.03 -4.49
CA ALA A 100 -13.25 9.64 -5.90
C ALA A 100 -14.51 8.88 -6.33
N GLY A 101 -15.34 8.46 -5.39
CA GLY A 101 -16.56 7.73 -5.69
C GLY A 101 -16.41 6.21 -5.70
N ALA A 102 -15.34 5.69 -5.11
CA ALA A 102 -15.18 4.23 -5.01
C ALA A 102 -16.27 3.64 -4.13
N ARG A 103 -16.81 2.50 -4.56
CA ARG A 103 -17.87 1.82 -3.79
C ARG A 103 -17.29 1.01 -2.65
N THR A 104 -16.12 0.42 -2.85
CA THR A 104 -15.47 -0.42 -1.86
C THR A 104 -13.96 -0.22 -1.93
N VAL A 105 -13.30 -0.50 -0.83
CA VAL A 105 -11.83 -0.57 -0.76
C VAL A 105 -11.48 -1.94 -0.21
N ASP A 106 -10.73 -2.70 -0.97
CA ASP A 106 -10.30 -4.04 -0.57
C ASP A 106 -8.79 -4.06 -0.33
N LEU A 107 -8.37 -4.98 0.49
CA LEU A 107 -6.96 -5.30 0.69
C LEU A 107 -6.84 -6.75 1.09
N THR A 108 -5.63 -7.30 0.97
CA THR A 108 -5.36 -8.62 1.49
C THR A 108 -4.33 -8.51 2.61
N SER A 109 -4.47 -9.35 3.61
CA SER A 109 -3.57 -9.39 4.74
C SER A 109 -3.40 -10.85 5.15
N ARG A 110 -2.16 -11.25 5.41
CA ARG A 110 -1.89 -12.62 5.84
C ARG A 110 -2.37 -12.81 7.27
N PRO A 111 -2.93 -14.00 7.59
CA PRO A 111 -3.36 -14.27 8.97
C PRO A 111 -2.23 -14.11 9.99
N SER A 112 -0.97 -14.34 9.60
CA SER A 112 0.17 -14.17 10.50
C SER A 112 0.44 -12.72 10.88
N ARG A 113 -0.14 -11.75 10.18
CA ARG A 113 0.04 -10.32 10.46
C ARG A 113 -1.10 -9.81 11.32
N GLU A 114 -1.19 -10.30 12.53
CA GLU A 114 -2.29 -10.01 13.45
C GLU A 114 -2.42 -8.52 13.78
N ALA A 115 -1.28 -7.84 13.96
CA ALA A 115 -1.31 -6.41 14.29
C ALA A 115 -1.94 -5.60 13.17
N ALA A 116 -1.60 -5.93 11.90
CA ALA A 116 -2.18 -5.26 10.74
C ALA A 116 -3.68 -5.55 10.65
N GLY A 117 -4.07 -6.82 10.87
CA GLY A 117 -5.49 -7.20 10.87
C GLY A 117 -6.30 -6.42 11.90
N ARG A 118 -5.77 -6.29 13.10
CA ARG A 118 -6.43 -5.51 14.15
C ARG A 118 -6.58 -4.04 13.76
N LEU A 119 -5.55 -3.48 13.12
CA LEU A 119 -5.60 -2.10 12.63
C LEU A 119 -6.72 -1.92 11.62
N TYR A 120 -6.81 -2.82 10.65
CA TYR A 120 -7.85 -2.71 9.62
C TYR A 120 -9.25 -2.84 10.19
N GLU A 121 -9.45 -3.76 11.13
CA GLU A 121 -10.74 -3.90 11.79
C GLU A 121 -11.11 -2.65 12.60
N ARG A 122 -10.15 -2.05 13.30
CA ARG A 122 -10.39 -0.79 14.04
C ARG A 122 -10.81 0.34 13.13
N VAL A 123 -10.26 0.39 11.93
CA VAL A 123 -10.58 1.45 10.96
C VAL A 123 -11.96 1.21 10.33
N GLY A 124 -12.45 -0.03 10.34
CA GLY A 124 -13.78 -0.35 9.85
C GLY A 124 -13.82 -1.39 8.74
N PHE A 125 -12.69 -1.95 8.37
CA PHE A 125 -12.68 -3.06 7.40
C PHE A 125 -13.31 -4.29 8.02
N GLN A 126 -14.02 -5.05 7.18
CA GLN A 126 -14.63 -6.30 7.60
C GLN A 126 -13.99 -7.45 6.84
N SER A 127 -13.59 -8.48 7.56
CA SER A 127 -13.06 -9.69 6.95
C SER A 127 -14.13 -10.37 6.09
N ARG A 128 -13.72 -10.87 4.93
CA ARG A 128 -14.60 -11.52 3.97
C ARG A 128 -14.24 -12.99 3.84
N SER A 129 -15.23 -13.81 3.46
CA SER A 129 -15.02 -15.24 3.25
C SER A 129 -14.58 -15.59 1.83
N THR A 130 -14.44 -14.59 0.95
CA THR A 130 -13.97 -14.80 -0.41
C THR A 130 -12.53 -15.29 -0.41
N ARG A 131 -12.18 -16.04 -1.45
CA ARG A 131 -10.81 -16.54 -1.61
C ARG A 131 -10.07 -15.74 -2.64
N LEU A 132 -8.80 -15.51 -2.38
CA LEU A 132 -7.90 -14.92 -3.36
C LEU A 132 -7.24 -16.05 -4.14
N TYR A 133 -7.31 -15.99 -5.48
CA TYR A 133 -6.61 -16.93 -6.34
C TYR A 133 -5.50 -16.19 -7.06
N ARG A 134 -4.30 -16.78 -7.10
CA ARG A 134 -3.16 -16.18 -7.77
C ARG A 134 -2.63 -17.15 -8.82
N TYR A 135 -2.45 -16.62 -10.04
CA TYR A 135 -1.66 -17.28 -11.05
C TYR A 135 -0.34 -16.51 -11.15
N ALA A 136 0.77 -17.19 -10.93
CA ALA A 136 2.10 -16.58 -11.03
C ALA A 136 2.76 -17.05 -12.32
N PHE A 137 3.26 -16.11 -13.11
CA PHE A 137 3.99 -16.44 -14.31
C PHE A 137 5.37 -17.01 -13.92
N ALA A 138 5.99 -17.79 -14.81
CA ALA A 138 7.18 -18.58 -14.50
C ALA A 138 8.31 -17.76 -13.88
N ASP A 139 8.49 -16.51 -14.35
CA ASP A 139 9.57 -15.65 -13.88
C ASP A 139 9.19 -14.83 -12.64
N HIS A 140 7.99 -15.05 -12.10
CA HIS A 140 7.45 -14.26 -11.00
C HIS A 140 6.86 -15.17 -9.93
N GLN A 141 7.65 -16.15 -9.49
CA GLN A 141 7.20 -17.07 -8.45
C GLN A 141 6.91 -16.29 -7.17
N PRO A 142 5.76 -16.54 -6.54
CA PRO A 142 5.44 -15.84 -5.31
C PRO A 142 6.45 -16.21 -4.23
N GLY A 143 6.90 -15.20 -3.51
CA GLY A 143 7.85 -15.40 -2.43
C GLY A 143 7.23 -16.09 -1.22
N ASP A 144 5.93 -16.23 -1.22
CA ASP A 144 5.19 -16.79 -0.07
C ASP A 144 3.69 -16.78 -0.33
#